data_05bc9ba463cd064b6c80402cbdb75615
#
_entry.id   05bc9ba463cd064b6c80402cbdb75615
#
_cell.length_a   1.000
_cell.length_b   1.000
_cell.length_c   1.000
_cell.angle_alpha   90.00
_cell.angle_beta   90.00
_cell.angle_gamma   90.00
#
_symmetry.space_group_name_H-M   'P 1'
#
loop_
_entity.id
_entity.type
_entity.pdbx_description
1 polymer ?
#
loop_
_entity_poly.entity_id
_entity_poly.type
_entity_poly.pdbx_seq_one_letter_code
_entity_poly.pdbx_strand_id
1 'polypeptide(L)'
;IRRQRQMCIRDRLYTVLTLCVLGILAALILYFVAQKFKVEEDPRIDEVEKMLPGANCGGCGFAGCRGLSDALVKRTDISSLFCPVGGAEVMKTVAAYLGKAAPEKEPQVATVRCGGSCEKRPRINAYDGVTSCAVAASLYGGETGCTYGCLGYGDCVTVCNFDAIAINPETRLPEVDFDKCTACGACVKACPKSIIELRKKWPKQRAVYVACVSKDKGAVVMKACKAGCIGCGKCEKVCPFGAITIQNNLAFIDSWKCKLCRKCVNECPTGAIRLVGMEPLPKEPKAAPASKQTSAAGEKPASEEKKTEKTES
;
A
#
# COMPACT_ATOMS: atom_id res chain seq x y z
N ILE A 1 -47.48 -50.41 40.98
CA ILE A 1 -46.07 -50.07 40.79
C ILE A 1 -45.43 -50.90 39.67
N ARG A 2 -45.61 -52.21 39.52
CA ARG A 2 -45.05 -53.04 38.42
C ARG A 2 -45.54 -52.61 37.01
N ARG A 3 -46.86 -52.38 36.84
CA ARG A 3 -47.48 -51.92 35.58
C ARG A 3 -46.98 -50.55 35.13
N GLN A 4 -46.80 -49.61 36.08
CA GLN A 4 -46.26 -48.29 35.76
C GLN A 4 -44.77 -48.33 35.28
N ARG A 5 -43.95 -49.19 35.88
CA ARG A 5 -42.53 -49.38 35.43
C ARG A 5 -42.45 -50.01 34.01
N GLN A 6 -43.31 -50.95 33.69
CA GLN A 6 -43.35 -51.55 32.34
C GLN A 6 -43.82 -50.57 31.29
N MET A 7 -44.78 -49.66 31.57
CA MET A 7 -45.16 -48.57 30.67
C MET A 7 -43.99 -47.62 30.39
N CYS A 8 -43.27 -47.15 31.43
CA CYS A 8 -42.13 -46.27 31.29
C CYS A 8 -40.98 -46.88 30.46
N ILE A 9 -40.72 -48.15 30.59
CA ILE A 9 -39.68 -48.85 29.84
C ILE A 9 -40.06 -48.94 28.33
N ARG A 10 -41.31 -49.28 28.07
CA ARG A 10 -41.85 -49.40 26.72
C ARG A 10 -41.86 -48.06 25.98
N ASP A 11 -42.24 -46.97 26.68
CA ASP A 11 -42.25 -45.62 26.09
C ASP A 11 -40.82 -45.15 25.80
N ARG A 12 -39.85 -45.43 26.69
CA ARG A 12 -38.44 -45.15 26.43
C ARG A 12 -37.90 -45.94 25.25
N LEU A 13 -38.30 -47.19 25.11
CA LEU A 13 -37.90 -48.04 23.98
C LEU A 13 -38.43 -47.50 22.66
N TYR A 14 -39.70 -47.08 22.61
CA TYR A 14 -40.29 -46.47 21.41
C TYR A 14 -39.65 -45.13 21.08
N THR A 15 -39.34 -44.28 22.06
CA THR A 15 -38.63 -43.03 21.78
C THR A 15 -37.25 -43.22 21.24
N VAL A 16 -36.46 -44.17 21.78
CA VAL A 16 -35.15 -44.51 21.25
C VAL A 16 -35.26 -45.09 19.83
N LEU A 17 -36.22 -45.96 19.59
CA LEU A 17 -36.41 -46.60 18.29
C LEU A 17 -36.83 -45.58 17.22
N THR A 18 -37.72 -44.65 17.54
CA THR A 18 -38.10 -43.56 16.64
C THR A 18 -36.94 -42.61 16.33
N LEU A 19 -36.13 -42.26 17.32
CA LEU A 19 -34.92 -41.43 17.10
C LEU A 19 -33.89 -42.13 16.24
N CYS A 20 -33.67 -43.43 16.46
CA CYS A 20 -32.78 -44.24 15.61
C CYS A 20 -33.24 -44.30 14.16
N VAL A 21 -34.55 -44.55 13.94
CA VAL A 21 -35.12 -44.59 12.58
C VAL A 21 -34.98 -43.23 11.87
N LEU A 22 -35.31 -42.15 12.58
CA LEU A 22 -35.12 -40.78 12.05
C LEU A 22 -33.67 -40.47 11.74
N GLY A 23 -32.74 -40.87 12.61
CA GLY A 23 -31.28 -40.71 12.39
C GLY A 23 -30.81 -41.47 11.18
N ILE A 24 -31.22 -42.73 11.01
CA ILE A 24 -30.87 -43.55 9.85
C ILE A 24 -31.45 -42.94 8.57
N LEU A 25 -32.71 -42.50 8.58
CA LEU A 25 -33.35 -41.84 7.45
C LEU A 25 -32.61 -40.56 7.01
N ALA A 26 -32.26 -39.71 7.99
CA ALA A 26 -31.49 -38.49 7.72
C ALA A 26 -30.10 -38.82 7.16
N ALA A 27 -29.39 -39.81 7.70
CA ALA A 27 -28.09 -40.25 7.21
C ALA A 27 -28.17 -40.78 5.77
N LEU A 28 -29.21 -41.58 5.44
CA LEU A 28 -29.43 -42.07 4.07
C LEU A 28 -29.70 -40.92 3.10
N ILE A 29 -30.56 -39.98 3.48
CA ILE A 29 -30.84 -38.81 2.64
C ILE A 29 -29.56 -38.03 2.37
N LEU A 30 -28.79 -37.70 3.42
CA LEU A 30 -27.51 -37.01 3.29
C LEU A 30 -26.50 -37.78 2.44
N TYR A 31 -26.44 -39.11 2.59
CA TYR A 31 -25.59 -39.97 1.78
C TYR A 31 -25.94 -39.89 0.29
N PHE A 32 -27.23 -40.00 -0.07
CA PHE A 32 -27.67 -39.91 -1.45
C PHE A 32 -27.49 -38.53 -2.04
N VAL A 33 -27.74 -37.47 -1.25
CA VAL A 33 -27.47 -36.08 -1.65
C VAL A 33 -25.99 -35.88 -1.92
N ALA A 34 -25.12 -36.33 -1.00
CA ALA A 34 -23.67 -36.23 -1.15
C ALA A 34 -23.16 -36.99 -2.38
N GLN A 35 -23.71 -38.17 -2.69
CA GLN A 35 -23.34 -38.92 -3.90
C GLN A 35 -23.81 -38.21 -5.19
N LYS A 36 -25.03 -37.65 -5.18
CA LYS A 36 -25.58 -37.01 -6.38
C LYS A 36 -24.92 -35.65 -6.67
N PHE A 37 -24.47 -34.94 -5.64
CA PHE A 37 -23.80 -33.64 -5.77
C PHE A 37 -22.29 -33.72 -5.57
N LYS A 38 -21.70 -34.92 -5.73
CA LYS A 38 -20.24 -35.07 -5.73
C LYS A 38 -19.64 -34.26 -6.87
N VAL A 39 -18.94 -33.18 -6.52
CA VAL A 39 -18.18 -32.39 -7.47
C VAL A 39 -16.89 -33.17 -7.79
N GLU A 40 -16.72 -33.59 -9.03
CA GLU A 40 -15.46 -34.15 -9.47
C GLU A 40 -14.49 -33.01 -9.75
N GLU A 41 -13.54 -32.82 -8.85
CA GLU A 41 -12.45 -31.86 -9.03
C GLU A 41 -11.32 -32.52 -9.83
N ASP A 42 -10.67 -31.75 -10.70
CA ASP A 42 -9.52 -32.20 -11.46
C ASP A 42 -8.35 -32.49 -10.48
N PRO A 43 -7.78 -33.71 -10.44
CA PRO A 43 -6.69 -34.05 -9.52
C PRO A 43 -5.44 -33.19 -9.69
N ARG A 44 -5.27 -32.52 -10.83
CA ARG A 44 -4.20 -31.56 -11.06
C ARG A 44 -4.30 -30.33 -10.15
N ILE A 45 -5.48 -30.02 -9.62
CA ILE A 45 -5.66 -28.89 -8.69
C ILE A 45 -4.90 -29.14 -7.41
N ASP A 46 -4.97 -30.36 -6.86
CA ASP A 46 -4.27 -30.75 -5.63
C ASP A 46 -2.75 -30.75 -5.81
N GLU A 47 -2.26 -31.15 -6.98
CA GLU A 47 -0.83 -31.13 -7.29
C GLU A 47 -0.31 -29.68 -7.44
N VAL A 48 -1.04 -28.83 -8.11
CA VAL A 48 -0.70 -27.40 -8.24
C VAL A 48 -0.76 -26.70 -6.88
N GLU A 49 -1.73 -27.03 -6.02
CA GLU A 49 -1.80 -26.48 -4.66
C GLU A 49 -0.58 -26.83 -3.83
N LYS A 50 -0.06 -28.06 -3.92
CA LYS A 50 1.18 -28.50 -3.23
C LYS A 50 2.42 -27.75 -3.72
N MET A 51 2.45 -27.30 -4.97
CA MET A 51 3.56 -26.51 -5.52
C MET A 51 3.51 -25.05 -5.06
N LEU A 52 2.33 -24.54 -4.65
CA LEU A 52 2.17 -23.19 -4.14
C LEU A 52 2.64 -23.07 -2.67
N PRO A 53 3.03 -21.86 -2.21
CA PRO A 53 3.58 -21.67 -0.85
C PRO A 53 2.61 -21.95 0.30
N GLY A 54 1.34 -22.20 0.06
CA GLY A 54 0.34 -22.48 1.09
C GLY A 54 -0.01 -21.33 2.04
N ALA A 55 0.48 -20.11 1.77
CA ALA A 55 0.34 -18.96 2.66
C ALA A 55 -1.10 -18.40 2.76
N ASN A 56 -1.98 -18.77 1.84
CA ASN A 56 -3.39 -18.33 1.79
C ASN A 56 -3.62 -16.82 1.98
N CYS A 57 -2.65 -16.01 1.56
CA CYS A 57 -2.58 -14.55 1.85
C CYS A 57 -3.54 -13.71 1.01
N GLY A 58 -4.21 -14.28 -0.01
CA GLY A 58 -5.11 -13.53 -0.90
C GLY A 58 -4.45 -12.51 -1.81
N GLY A 59 -3.11 -12.42 -1.84
CA GLY A 59 -2.37 -11.44 -2.65
C GLY A 59 -2.48 -11.64 -4.16
N CYS A 60 -2.84 -12.84 -4.60
CA CYS A 60 -3.16 -13.17 -5.99
C CYS A 60 -4.59 -12.77 -6.42
N GLY A 61 -5.42 -12.28 -5.48
CA GLY A 61 -6.83 -11.93 -5.73
C GLY A 61 -7.82 -13.08 -5.50
N PHE A 62 -7.35 -14.27 -5.10
CA PHE A 62 -8.19 -15.42 -4.75
C PHE A 62 -8.26 -15.61 -3.24
N ALA A 63 -9.31 -16.29 -2.77
CA ALA A 63 -9.55 -16.51 -1.34
C ALA A 63 -8.50 -17.41 -0.65
N GLY A 64 -7.64 -18.08 -1.42
CA GLY A 64 -6.57 -18.94 -0.91
C GLY A 64 -5.81 -19.61 -2.05
N CYS A 65 -4.79 -20.42 -1.70
CA CYS A 65 -3.97 -21.11 -2.70
C CYS A 65 -4.80 -22.09 -3.54
N ARG A 66 -5.79 -22.78 -2.93
CA ARG A 66 -6.69 -23.67 -3.68
C ARG A 66 -7.48 -22.93 -4.76
N GLY A 67 -8.01 -21.74 -4.47
CA GLY A 67 -8.74 -20.92 -5.46
C GLY A 67 -7.84 -20.48 -6.62
N LEU A 68 -6.58 -20.17 -6.36
CA LEU A 68 -5.60 -19.88 -7.40
C LEU A 68 -5.29 -21.15 -8.23
N SER A 69 -5.10 -22.32 -7.58
CA SER A 69 -4.83 -23.60 -8.25
C SER A 69 -5.96 -23.98 -9.21
N ASP A 70 -7.21 -23.85 -8.76
CA ASP A 70 -8.39 -24.08 -9.57
C ASP A 70 -8.42 -23.18 -10.82
N ALA A 71 -8.14 -21.89 -10.62
CA ALA A 71 -8.07 -20.93 -11.73
C ALA A 71 -6.93 -21.22 -12.71
N LEU A 72 -5.75 -21.65 -12.21
CA LEU A 72 -4.59 -22.01 -13.05
C LEU A 72 -4.84 -23.25 -13.89
N VAL A 73 -5.55 -24.25 -13.34
CA VAL A 73 -5.88 -25.48 -14.06
C VAL A 73 -6.96 -25.21 -15.10
N LYS A 74 -8.07 -24.56 -14.74
CA LYS A 74 -9.24 -24.35 -15.60
C LYS A 74 -9.01 -23.34 -16.71
N ARG A 75 -8.26 -22.27 -16.49
CA ARG A 75 -8.05 -21.23 -17.51
C ARG A 75 -6.97 -21.66 -18.49
N THR A 76 -7.20 -21.42 -19.78
CA THR A 76 -6.19 -21.64 -20.83
C THR A 76 -5.07 -20.63 -20.79
N ASP A 77 -5.39 -19.36 -20.56
CA ASP A 77 -4.43 -18.27 -20.41
C ASP A 77 -4.23 -17.96 -18.93
N ILE A 78 -2.98 -18.12 -18.46
CA ILE A 78 -2.56 -17.83 -17.08
C ILE A 78 -1.66 -16.60 -16.97
N SER A 79 -1.48 -15.82 -18.04
CA SER A 79 -0.60 -14.64 -18.07
C SER A 79 -0.96 -13.57 -17.03
N SER A 80 -2.25 -13.46 -16.69
CA SER A 80 -2.76 -12.55 -15.67
C SER A 80 -2.73 -13.10 -14.25
N LEU A 81 -2.47 -14.41 -14.07
CA LEU A 81 -2.48 -15.09 -12.79
C LEU A 81 -1.06 -15.19 -12.25
N PHE A 82 -0.83 -14.61 -11.06
CA PHE A 82 0.49 -14.60 -10.46
C PHE A 82 0.41 -14.74 -8.94
N CYS A 83 1.22 -15.66 -8.38
CA CYS A 83 1.38 -15.76 -6.94
C CYS A 83 2.52 -14.84 -6.46
N PRO A 84 2.24 -13.74 -5.73
CA PRO A 84 3.31 -12.83 -5.30
C PRO A 84 4.27 -13.47 -4.29
N VAL A 85 3.80 -14.39 -3.47
CA VAL A 85 4.61 -15.10 -2.46
C VAL A 85 5.51 -16.16 -3.09
N GLY A 86 4.97 -16.94 -4.04
CA GLY A 86 5.74 -17.96 -4.77
C GLY A 86 6.70 -17.37 -5.78
N GLY A 87 6.47 -16.14 -6.20
CA GLY A 87 7.35 -15.46 -7.17
C GLY A 87 7.37 -16.12 -8.56
N ALA A 88 8.36 -15.70 -9.36
CA ALA A 88 8.49 -16.19 -10.73
C ALA A 88 8.93 -17.67 -10.81
N GLU A 89 9.69 -18.17 -9.85
CA GLU A 89 10.19 -19.55 -9.86
C GLU A 89 9.06 -20.56 -9.67
N VAL A 90 8.22 -20.37 -8.65
CA VAL A 90 7.05 -21.23 -8.41
C VAL A 90 6.10 -21.16 -9.60
N MET A 91 5.86 -19.97 -10.15
CA MET A 91 4.99 -19.82 -11.32
C MET A 91 5.55 -20.50 -12.57
N LYS A 92 6.86 -20.53 -12.78
CA LYS A 92 7.51 -21.30 -13.85
C LYS A 92 7.31 -22.80 -13.67
N THR A 93 7.49 -23.32 -12.44
CA THR A 93 7.29 -24.75 -12.13
C THR A 93 5.85 -25.15 -12.39
N VAL A 94 4.87 -24.36 -11.91
CA VAL A 94 3.45 -24.63 -12.13
C VAL A 94 3.08 -24.55 -13.63
N ALA A 95 3.60 -23.54 -14.34
CA ALA A 95 3.37 -23.37 -15.76
C ALA A 95 3.93 -24.56 -16.59
N ALA A 96 5.13 -25.02 -16.24
CA ALA A 96 5.75 -26.21 -16.85
C ALA A 96 4.91 -27.47 -16.61
N TYR A 97 4.42 -27.67 -15.39
CA TYR A 97 3.54 -28.79 -15.06
C TYR A 97 2.23 -28.78 -15.87
N LEU A 98 1.65 -27.58 -16.05
CA LEU A 98 0.38 -27.42 -16.80
C LEU A 98 0.59 -27.31 -18.32
N GLY A 99 1.83 -27.26 -18.82
CA GLY A 99 2.14 -27.06 -20.23
C GLY A 99 1.73 -25.67 -20.76
N LYS A 100 1.74 -24.63 -19.88
CA LYS A 100 1.30 -23.27 -20.19
C LYS A 100 2.48 -22.28 -20.12
N ALA A 101 2.33 -21.10 -20.75
CA ALA A 101 3.32 -20.05 -20.65
C ALA A 101 3.35 -19.44 -19.25
N ALA A 102 4.54 -19.33 -18.65
CA ALA A 102 4.69 -18.74 -17.33
C ALA A 102 4.44 -17.21 -17.38
N PRO A 103 3.67 -16.65 -16.43
CA PRO A 103 3.50 -15.20 -16.34
C PRO A 103 4.80 -14.52 -15.90
N GLU A 104 5.26 -13.55 -16.69
CA GLU A 104 6.40 -12.71 -16.31
C GLU A 104 5.89 -11.49 -15.57
N LYS A 105 6.21 -11.38 -14.30
CA LYS A 105 5.93 -10.20 -13.49
C LYS A 105 7.21 -9.75 -12.80
N GLU A 106 7.56 -8.48 -13.01
CA GLU A 106 8.73 -7.91 -12.32
C GLU A 106 8.52 -7.88 -10.80
N PRO A 107 9.56 -8.15 -10.02
CA PRO A 107 9.47 -8.18 -8.56
C PRO A 107 9.07 -6.80 -8.03
N GLN A 108 8.18 -6.80 -7.06
CA GLN A 108 7.66 -5.60 -6.41
C GLN A 108 7.94 -5.65 -4.89
N VAL A 109 7.81 -4.51 -4.25
CA VAL A 109 7.95 -4.35 -2.80
C VAL A 109 7.01 -3.25 -2.32
N ALA A 110 6.48 -3.39 -1.12
CA ALA A 110 5.67 -2.35 -0.50
C ALA A 110 6.57 -1.17 -0.08
N THR A 111 6.11 0.05 -0.35
CA THR A 111 6.79 1.29 0.07
C THR A 111 5.81 2.20 0.78
N VAL A 112 6.29 2.88 1.84
CA VAL A 112 5.49 3.78 2.67
C VAL A 112 5.70 5.21 2.23
N ARG A 113 4.68 5.82 1.66
CA ARG A 113 4.70 7.20 1.14
C ARG A 113 4.34 8.23 2.21
N CYS A 114 4.98 8.16 3.35
CA CYS A 114 4.90 9.17 4.41
C CYS A 114 6.27 9.38 5.03
N GLY A 115 6.76 10.61 5.02
CA GLY A 115 8.03 11.03 5.64
C GLY A 115 7.83 11.88 6.90
N GLY A 116 6.57 12.05 7.33
CA GLY A 116 6.21 12.86 8.48
C GLY A 116 6.44 12.15 9.80
N SER A 117 7.70 12.10 10.29
CA SER A 117 8.02 11.67 11.65
C SER A 117 7.39 12.58 12.71
N CYS A 118 7.43 12.16 13.97
CA CYS A 118 6.92 12.96 15.11
C CYS A 118 7.52 14.37 15.16
N GLU A 119 8.81 14.53 14.81
CA GLU A 119 9.49 15.83 14.77
C GLU A 119 9.01 16.73 13.61
N LYS A 120 8.78 16.13 12.45
CA LYS A 120 8.41 16.86 11.23
C LYS A 120 6.93 17.15 11.11
N ARG A 121 6.12 16.43 11.87
CA ARG A 121 4.66 16.50 11.87
C ARG A 121 4.16 16.46 13.32
N PRO A 122 4.14 17.61 14.01
CA PRO A 122 3.72 17.68 15.41
C PRO A 122 2.26 17.26 15.58
N ARG A 123 1.96 16.68 16.72
CA ARG A 123 0.59 16.42 17.14
C ARG A 123 -0.08 17.71 17.50
N ILE A 124 -1.29 17.92 17.04
CA ILE A 124 -2.15 19.06 17.36
C ILE A 124 -3.27 18.68 18.31
N ASN A 125 -3.58 17.40 18.42
CA ASN A 125 -4.64 16.85 19.25
C ASN A 125 -4.19 15.54 19.92
N ALA A 126 -4.82 15.19 21.06
CA ALA A 126 -4.71 13.87 21.67
C ALA A 126 -5.89 12.99 21.21
N TYR A 127 -5.62 11.73 20.90
CA TYR A 127 -6.62 10.72 20.62
C TYR A 127 -6.58 9.66 21.70
N ASP A 128 -7.68 9.54 22.44
CA ASP A 128 -7.88 8.56 23.49
C ASP A 128 -9.00 7.60 23.07
N GLY A 129 -8.68 6.70 22.17
CA GLY A 129 -9.61 5.74 21.60
C GLY A 129 -8.91 4.46 21.16
N VAL A 130 -9.65 3.62 20.42
CA VAL A 130 -9.13 2.34 19.91
C VAL A 130 -7.90 2.61 19.02
N THR A 131 -6.78 1.98 19.35
CA THR A 131 -5.50 2.09 18.63
C THR A 131 -5.53 1.28 17.32
N SER A 132 -6.39 1.70 16.38
CA SER A 132 -6.51 1.17 15.02
C SER A 132 -6.54 2.31 14.02
N CYS A 133 -5.78 2.19 12.93
CA CYS A 133 -5.77 3.17 11.85
C CYS A 133 -7.14 3.30 11.19
N ALA A 134 -7.84 2.19 10.99
CA ALA A 134 -9.16 2.18 10.35
C ALA A 134 -10.19 2.95 11.20
N VAL A 135 -10.24 2.69 12.51
CA VAL A 135 -11.16 3.37 13.43
C VAL A 135 -10.82 4.84 13.56
N ALA A 136 -9.56 5.17 13.82
CA ALA A 136 -9.13 6.57 13.97
C ALA A 136 -9.33 7.38 12.69
N ALA A 137 -9.14 6.78 11.52
CA ALA A 137 -9.36 7.45 10.23
C ALA A 137 -10.83 7.78 9.99
N SER A 138 -11.77 6.91 10.42
CA SER A 138 -13.21 7.11 10.24
C SER A 138 -13.78 8.14 11.22
N LEU A 139 -13.26 8.19 12.46
CA LEU A 139 -13.80 9.05 13.51
C LEU A 139 -13.20 10.46 13.51
N TYR A 140 -11.90 10.57 13.26
CA TYR A 140 -11.20 11.80 13.61
C TYR A 140 -10.15 12.28 12.57
N GLY A 141 -9.74 11.45 11.67
CA GLY A 141 -8.73 11.80 10.64
C GLY A 141 -7.27 11.80 11.11
N GLY A 142 -6.98 11.80 12.41
CA GLY A 142 -5.65 11.67 12.98
C GLY A 142 -5.24 12.79 13.94
N GLU A 143 -4.21 12.56 14.74
CA GLU A 143 -3.69 13.45 15.79
C GLU A 143 -2.87 14.65 15.27
N THR A 144 -2.60 14.69 13.99
CA THR A 144 -1.70 15.68 13.38
C THR A 144 -2.43 16.56 12.38
N GLY A 145 -1.89 17.75 12.09
CA GLY A 145 -2.48 18.67 11.10
C GLY A 145 -2.50 18.16 9.66
N CYS A 146 -1.85 17.03 9.37
CA CYS A 146 -1.85 16.42 8.05
C CYS A 146 -2.95 15.36 7.93
N THR A 147 -4.01 15.65 7.20
CA THR A 147 -5.14 14.72 6.97
C THR A 147 -4.76 13.46 6.19
N TYR A 148 -3.70 13.51 5.42
CA TYR A 148 -3.21 12.40 4.57
C TYR A 148 -2.15 11.53 5.26
N GLY A 149 -1.57 12.00 6.36
CA GLY A 149 -0.41 11.38 6.98
C GLY A 149 -0.69 10.03 7.65
N CYS A 150 0.37 9.27 7.89
CA CYS A 150 0.31 8.02 8.64
C CYS A 150 -0.22 8.24 10.06
N LEU A 151 -1.12 7.40 10.53
CA LEU A 151 -1.65 7.47 11.90
C LEU A 151 -0.73 6.78 12.93
N GLY A 152 0.08 5.81 12.48
CA GLY A 152 1.08 5.16 13.32
C GLY A 152 0.54 4.08 14.27
N TYR A 153 -0.73 3.63 14.11
CA TYR A 153 -1.32 2.61 15.00
C TYR A 153 -1.01 1.16 14.58
N GLY A 154 -0.46 0.92 13.38
CA GLY A 154 0.10 -0.37 13.03
C GLY A 154 -0.84 -1.37 12.37
N ASP A 155 -2.03 -1.00 11.88
CA ASP A 155 -2.92 -1.94 11.17
C ASP A 155 -2.22 -2.63 9.98
N CYS A 156 -1.26 -1.96 9.34
CA CYS A 156 -0.44 -2.54 8.28
C CYS A 156 0.54 -3.61 8.79
N VAL A 157 0.94 -3.54 10.06
CA VAL A 157 1.82 -4.53 10.71
C VAL A 157 1.02 -5.77 11.07
N THR A 158 -0.16 -5.60 11.67
CA THR A 158 -1.01 -6.72 12.11
C THR A 158 -1.48 -7.63 10.97
N VAL A 159 -1.61 -7.08 9.75
CA VAL A 159 -2.01 -7.87 8.57
C VAL A 159 -0.84 -8.48 7.80
N CYS A 160 0.40 -8.26 8.25
CA CYS A 160 1.57 -8.77 7.57
C CYS A 160 1.95 -10.16 8.08
N ASN A 161 1.63 -11.21 7.31
CA ASN A 161 1.95 -12.60 7.66
C ASN A 161 3.44 -12.96 7.45
N PHE A 162 4.27 -11.99 7.03
CA PHE A 162 5.69 -12.22 6.68
C PHE A 162 6.65 -11.43 7.56
N ASP A 163 6.15 -10.74 8.59
CA ASP A 163 6.95 -9.86 9.47
C ASP A 163 7.85 -8.89 8.69
N ALA A 164 7.37 -8.45 7.52
CA ALA A 164 8.10 -7.58 6.62
C ALA A 164 7.88 -6.08 6.90
N ILE A 165 7.00 -5.72 7.82
CA ILE A 165 6.70 -4.33 8.16
C ILE A 165 6.61 -4.17 9.66
N ALA A 166 7.27 -3.14 10.19
CA ALA A 166 7.26 -2.81 11.61
C ALA A 166 7.09 -1.30 11.79
N ILE A 167 6.54 -0.87 12.94
CA ILE A 167 6.51 0.55 13.30
C ILE A 167 7.84 0.90 13.98
N ASN A 168 8.55 1.88 13.40
CA ASN A 168 9.72 2.44 14.03
C ASN A 168 9.28 3.27 15.26
N PRO A 169 9.77 2.97 16.49
CA PRO A 169 9.32 3.63 17.70
C PRO A 169 9.68 5.12 17.76
N GLU A 170 10.78 5.53 17.15
CA GLU A 170 11.23 6.92 17.14
C GLU A 170 10.43 7.79 16.18
N THR A 171 10.22 7.30 14.96
CA THR A 171 9.54 8.06 13.90
C THR A 171 8.02 7.85 13.90
N ARG A 172 7.53 6.77 14.55
CA ARG A 172 6.16 6.27 14.51
C ARG A 172 5.65 6.03 13.08
N LEU A 173 6.56 5.77 12.17
CA LEU A 173 6.25 5.42 10.80
C LEU A 173 6.50 3.94 10.56
N PRO A 174 5.71 3.28 9.71
CA PRO A 174 6.00 1.92 9.31
C PRO A 174 7.23 1.88 8.40
N GLU A 175 8.11 0.92 8.67
CA GLU A 175 9.27 0.60 7.86
C GLU A 175 9.11 -0.79 7.28
N VAL A 176 9.50 -0.97 6.02
CA VAL A 176 9.36 -2.23 5.29
C VAL A 176 10.73 -2.84 5.07
N ASP A 177 10.87 -4.08 5.51
CA ASP A 177 12.00 -4.93 5.15
C ASP A 177 11.80 -5.45 3.73
N PHE A 178 12.64 -5.01 2.81
CA PHE A 178 12.53 -5.33 1.40
C PHE A 178 12.88 -6.79 1.09
N ASP A 179 13.62 -7.48 1.96
CA ASP A 179 13.96 -8.88 1.74
C ASP A 179 12.83 -9.81 2.15
N LYS A 180 12.18 -9.52 3.27
CA LYS A 180 11.02 -10.27 3.75
C LYS A 180 9.74 -9.98 2.98
N CYS A 181 9.64 -8.79 2.34
CA CYS A 181 8.42 -8.37 1.66
C CYS A 181 8.16 -9.18 0.39
N THR A 182 7.05 -9.90 0.36
CA THR A 182 6.58 -10.71 -0.78
C THR A 182 5.66 -9.95 -1.74
N ALA A 183 5.39 -8.66 -1.49
CA ALA A 183 4.46 -7.83 -2.29
C ALA A 183 3.01 -8.37 -2.35
N CYS A 184 2.55 -9.07 -1.33
CA CYS A 184 1.19 -9.62 -1.28
C CYS A 184 0.07 -8.55 -1.26
N GLY A 185 0.39 -7.30 -0.90
CA GLY A 185 -0.54 -6.18 -0.91
C GLY A 185 -1.51 -6.11 0.28
N ALA A 186 -1.41 -6.97 1.28
CA ALA A 186 -2.28 -6.93 2.45
C ALA A 186 -2.18 -5.59 3.20
N CYS A 187 -0.97 -5.07 3.42
CA CYS A 187 -0.72 -3.78 4.06
C CYS A 187 -1.25 -2.59 3.23
N VAL A 188 -1.27 -2.71 1.88
CA VAL A 188 -1.84 -1.69 0.99
C VAL A 188 -3.35 -1.59 1.19
N LYS A 189 -4.04 -2.74 1.26
CA LYS A 189 -5.50 -2.83 1.49
C LYS A 189 -5.90 -2.38 2.89
N ALA A 190 -5.07 -2.69 3.90
CA ALA A 190 -5.35 -2.34 5.29
C ALA A 190 -5.14 -0.86 5.62
N CYS A 191 -4.42 -0.12 4.78
CA CYS A 191 -4.11 1.29 5.06
C CYS A 191 -5.28 2.22 4.68
N PRO A 192 -6.01 2.83 5.64
CA PRO A 192 -7.15 3.70 5.34
C PRO A 192 -6.74 5.02 4.68
N LYS A 193 -5.46 5.42 4.82
CA LYS A 193 -4.89 6.64 4.21
C LYS A 193 -4.23 6.38 2.86
N SER A 194 -4.22 5.13 2.36
CA SER A 194 -3.64 4.73 1.07
C SER A 194 -2.20 5.24 0.87
N ILE A 195 -1.39 5.21 1.94
CA ILE A 195 0.01 5.66 1.90
C ILE A 195 1.00 4.55 1.57
N ILE A 196 0.55 3.30 1.48
CA ILE A 196 1.39 2.17 1.12
C ILE A 196 1.05 1.76 -0.31
N GLU A 197 2.06 1.60 -1.14
CA GLU A 197 1.91 1.14 -2.52
C GLU A 197 2.97 0.12 -2.89
N LEU A 198 2.66 -0.74 -3.86
CA LEU A 198 3.63 -1.69 -4.42
C LEU A 198 4.43 -0.99 -5.52
N ARG A 199 5.76 -1.08 -5.43
CA ARG A 199 6.70 -0.49 -6.38
C ARG A 199 7.68 -1.53 -6.88
N LYS A 200 8.33 -1.27 -8.00
CA LYS A 200 9.41 -2.11 -8.53
C LYS A 200 10.49 -2.31 -7.47
N LYS A 201 10.85 -3.56 -7.21
CA LYS A 201 11.95 -3.94 -6.34
C LYS A 201 13.26 -3.89 -7.14
N TRP A 202 14.14 -2.98 -6.76
CA TRP A 202 15.46 -2.89 -7.35
C TRP A 202 16.46 -3.75 -6.58
N PRO A 203 17.51 -4.27 -7.25
CA PRO A 203 18.61 -4.98 -6.58
C PRO A 203 19.22 -4.13 -5.46
N LYS A 204 19.75 -4.79 -4.41
CA LYS A 204 20.37 -4.14 -3.23
C LYS A 204 19.43 -3.19 -2.50
N GLN A 205 18.13 -3.53 -2.43
CA GLN A 205 17.10 -2.78 -1.68
C GLN A 205 17.02 -1.28 -2.05
N ARG A 206 17.33 -0.92 -3.28
CA ARG A 206 17.36 0.48 -3.72
C ARG A 206 15.96 0.97 -4.06
N ALA A 207 15.63 2.18 -3.60
CA ALA A 207 14.39 2.84 -4.01
C ALA A 207 14.52 4.36 -3.95
N VAL A 208 13.81 5.04 -4.86
CA VAL A 208 13.61 6.50 -4.82
C VAL A 208 12.13 6.77 -5.03
N TYR A 209 11.51 7.45 -4.09
CA TYR A 209 10.08 7.76 -4.15
C TYR A 209 9.72 9.01 -3.34
N VAL A 210 8.57 9.59 -3.66
CA VAL A 210 8.03 10.72 -2.90
C VAL A 210 7.33 10.19 -1.64
N ALA A 211 7.87 10.51 -0.47
CA ALA A 211 7.33 10.13 0.83
C ALA A 211 6.26 11.12 1.30
N CYS A 212 5.27 11.36 0.45
CA CYS A 212 4.11 12.19 0.71
C CYS A 212 2.96 11.76 -0.19
N VAL A 213 1.72 11.89 0.29
CA VAL A 213 0.49 11.66 -0.45
C VAL A 213 -0.50 12.81 -0.33
N SER A 214 -0.10 13.94 0.33
CA SER A 214 -0.94 15.11 0.47
C SER A 214 -1.19 15.78 -0.88
N LYS A 215 -2.44 16.12 -1.14
CA LYS A 215 -2.91 16.86 -2.32
C LYS A 215 -3.16 18.34 -2.04
N ASP A 216 -2.91 18.77 -0.80
CA ASP A 216 -3.10 20.15 -0.38
C ASP A 216 -2.11 21.11 -1.07
N LYS A 217 -2.47 22.38 -1.10
CA LYS A 217 -1.57 23.43 -1.58
C LYS A 217 -0.32 23.50 -0.70
N GLY A 218 0.84 23.79 -1.30
CA GLY A 218 2.13 23.79 -0.62
C GLY A 218 2.19 24.59 0.69
N ALA A 219 1.49 25.73 0.77
CA ALA A 219 1.41 26.54 1.98
C ALA A 219 0.69 25.82 3.14
N VAL A 220 -0.34 25.02 2.85
CA VAL A 220 -1.05 24.19 3.84
C VAL A 220 -0.17 23.03 4.28
N VAL A 221 0.48 22.37 3.32
CA VAL A 221 1.41 21.26 3.60
C VAL A 221 2.53 21.70 4.53
N MET A 222 3.15 22.86 4.28
CA MET A 222 4.26 23.37 5.09
C MET A 222 3.87 23.66 6.55
N LYS A 223 2.62 24.08 6.79
CA LYS A 223 2.08 24.27 8.14
C LYS A 223 1.86 22.96 8.86
N ALA A 224 1.41 21.92 8.14
CA ALA A 224 1.06 20.62 8.72
C ALA A 224 2.25 19.65 8.83
N CYS A 225 3.22 19.70 7.90
CA CYS A 225 4.33 18.74 7.84
C CYS A 225 5.55 19.34 7.14
N LYS A 226 6.68 19.43 7.84
CA LYS A 226 7.94 19.95 7.29
C LYS A 226 8.58 19.03 6.22
N ALA A 227 8.19 17.75 6.17
CA ALA A 227 8.67 16.77 5.18
C ALA A 227 7.70 16.59 4.00
N GLY A 228 6.64 17.40 3.92
CA GLY A 228 5.61 17.25 2.90
C GLY A 228 6.06 17.72 1.51
N CYS A 229 5.49 17.13 0.45
CA CYS A 229 5.67 17.62 -0.91
C CYS A 229 4.82 18.89 -1.12
N ILE A 230 5.44 19.95 -1.61
CA ILE A 230 4.77 21.24 -1.88
C ILE A 230 4.40 21.45 -3.36
N GLY A 231 4.59 20.43 -4.20
CA GLY A 231 4.27 20.51 -5.63
C GLY A 231 5.09 21.51 -6.45
N CYS A 232 6.30 21.86 -5.99
CA CYS A 232 7.10 22.97 -6.58
C CYS A 232 7.70 22.70 -7.97
N GLY A 233 7.61 21.48 -8.51
CA GLY A 233 8.08 21.15 -9.85
C GLY A 233 9.59 20.97 -10.05
N LYS A 234 10.44 21.27 -9.06
CA LYS A 234 11.89 21.21 -9.21
C LYS A 234 12.39 19.80 -9.55
N CYS A 235 11.83 18.78 -8.92
CA CYS A 235 12.21 17.39 -9.16
C CYS A 235 11.86 16.90 -10.57
N GLU A 236 10.75 17.36 -11.14
CA GLU A 236 10.33 17.05 -12.50
C GLU A 236 11.29 17.65 -13.53
N LYS A 237 11.67 18.93 -13.36
CA LYS A 237 12.56 19.65 -14.25
C LYS A 237 13.97 19.03 -14.33
N VAL A 238 14.47 18.43 -13.26
CA VAL A 238 15.81 17.82 -13.23
C VAL A 238 15.82 16.33 -13.57
N CYS A 239 14.66 15.74 -13.87
CA CYS A 239 14.57 14.32 -14.20
C CYS A 239 14.85 14.08 -15.69
N PRO A 240 16.02 13.50 -16.06
CA PRO A 240 16.36 13.29 -17.48
C PRO A 240 15.56 12.16 -18.14
N PHE A 241 14.85 11.35 -17.33
CA PHE A 241 14.11 10.18 -17.79
C PHE A 241 12.60 10.41 -17.88
N GLY A 242 12.11 11.60 -17.59
CA GLY A 242 10.67 11.89 -17.56
C GLY A 242 9.88 10.99 -16.60
N ALA A 243 10.55 10.49 -15.54
CA ALA A 243 9.96 9.57 -14.58
C ALA A 243 9.15 10.27 -13.47
N ILE A 244 9.10 11.60 -13.47
CA ILE A 244 8.44 12.38 -12.42
C ILE A 244 7.34 13.22 -13.07
N THR A 245 6.15 13.11 -12.49
CA THR A 245 4.97 13.91 -12.88
C THR A 245 4.40 14.60 -11.66
N ILE A 246 3.81 15.78 -11.86
CA ILE A 246 3.12 16.51 -10.80
C ILE A 246 1.64 16.55 -11.10
N GLN A 247 0.84 16.02 -10.19
CA GLN A 247 -0.61 16.04 -10.28
C GLN A 247 -1.19 16.44 -8.92
N ASN A 248 -2.19 17.28 -8.88
CA ASN A 248 -2.86 17.71 -7.66
C ASN A 248 -1.88 18.18 -6.56
N ASN A 249 -0.94 19.06 -6.88
CA ASN A 249 0.10 19.59 -6.00
C ASN A 249 1.08 18.53 -5.42
N LEU A 250 1.10 17.32 -5.96
CA LEU A 250 1.88 16.21 -5.48
C LEU A 250 2.77 15.66 -6.60
N ALA A 251 4.06 15.52 -6.32
CA ALA A 251 4.98 14.83 -7.22
C ALA A 251 4.82 13.31 -7.09
N PHE A 252 4.85 12.63 -8.21
CA PHE A 252 4.85 11.17 -8.29
C PHE A 252 6.06 10.71 -9.10
N ILE A 253 6.81 9.73 -8.60
CA ILE A 253 7.94 9.12 -9.31
C ILE A 253 7.49 7.75 -9.79
N ASP A 254 7.46 7.56 -11.09
CA ASP A 254 7.21 6.25 -11.70
C ASP A 254 8.43 5.34 -11.50
N SER A 255 8.26 4.28 -10.73
CA SER A 255 9.33 3.32 -10.43
C SER A 255 9.82 2.52 -11.64
N TRP A 256 9.01 2.42 -12.70
CA TRP A 256 9.34 1.71 -13.93
C TRP A 256 10.21 2.54 -14.85
N LYS A 257 9.97 3.85 -14.91
CA LYS A 257 10.77 4.81 -15.69
C LYS A 257 12.01 5.31 -14.96
N CYS A 258 11.99 5.29 -13.63
CA CYS A 258 13.08 5.79 -12.79
C CYS A 258 14.33 4.94 -12.93
N LYS A 259 15.48 5.54 -13.19
CA LYS A 259 16.80 4.88 -13.28
C LYS A 259 17.67 5.11 -12.03
N LEU A 260 17.09 5.56 -10.92
CA LEU A 260 17.74 5.79 -9.62
C LEU A 260 18.93 6.78 -9.70
N CYS A 261 18.89 7.79 -10.57
CA CYS A 261 19.95 8.77 -10.74
C CYS A 261 20.13 9.76 -9.58
N ARG A 262 19.20 9.82 -8.64
CA ARG A 262 19.22 10.62 -7.38
C ARG A 262 19.21 12.14 -7.53
N LYS A 263 19.26 12.73 -8.75
CA LYS A 263 19.26 14.18 -8.97
C LYS A 263 18.06 14.88 -8.29
N CYS A 264 16.88 14.28 -8.37
CA CYS A 264 15.65 14.82 -7.76
C CYS A 264 15.70 14.92 -6.23
N VAL A 265 16.50 14.06 -5.58
CA VAL A 265 16.65 14.05 -4.11
C VAL A 265 17.32 15.34 -3.64
N ASN A 266 18.40 15.75 -4.31
CA ASN A 266 19.18 16.95 -3.98
C ASN A 266 18.42 18.25 -4.25
N GLU A 267 17.54 18.25 -5.26
CA GLU A 267 16.76 19.42 -5.64
C GLU A 267 15.46 19.58 -4.83
N CYS A 268 15.09 18.58 -4.01
CA CYS A 268 13.88 18.67 -3.22
C CYS A 268 14.08 19.59 -2.00
N PRO A 269 13.39 20.76 -1.92
CA PRO A 269 13.61 21.73 -0.85
C PRO A 269 13.11 21.26 0.52
N THR A 270 12.10 20.37 0.56
CA THR A 270 11.50 19.85 1.79
C THR A 270 12.01 18.47 2.18
N GLY A 271 12.88 17.86 1.33
CA GLY A 271 13.32 16.49 1.54
C GLY A 271 12.19 15.45 1.44
N ALA A 272 11.12 15.78 0.71
CA ALA A 272 9.98 14.86 0.53
C ALA A 272 10.30 13.63 -0.32
N ILE A 273 11.45 13.60 -1.01
CA ILE A 273 11.89 12.45 -1.79
C ILE A 273 12.81 11.60 -0.91
N ARG A 274 12.38 10.37 -0.64
CA ARG A 274 13.18 9.39 0.12
C ARG A 274 14.09 8.60 -0.82
N LEU A 275 15.28 8.33 -0.29
CA LEU A 275 16.30 7.48 -0.87
C LEU A 275 16.51 6.29 0.07
N VAL A 276 16.42 5.07 -0.44
CA VAL A 276 16.64 3.83 0.30
C VAL A 276 17.78 3.05 -0.33
N GLY A 277 18.66 2.49 0.48
CA GLY A 277 19.77 1.64 0.02
C GLY A 277 20.84 2.34 -0.83
N MET A 278 20.89 3.67 -0.79
CA MET A 278 21.88 4.48 -1.53
C MET A 278 22.19 5.77 -0.76
N GLU A 279 23.38 6.33 -0.97
CA GLU A 279 23.72 7.65 -0.48
C GLU A 279 23.26 8.77 -1.41
N PRO A 280 22.87 9.94 -0.90
CA PRO A 280 22.58 11.10 -1.73
C PRO A 280 23.85 11.50 -2.52
N LEU A 281 23.65 12.11 -3.69
CA LEU A 281 24.79 12.67 -4.43
C LEU A 281 25.44 13.79 -3.62
N PRO A 282 26.76 13.98 -3.69
CA PRO A 282 27.40 15.17 -3.15
C PRO A 282 26.69 16.42 -3.69
N LYS A 283 26.34 17.35 -2.82
CA LYS A 283 25.75 18.62 -3.27
C LYS A 283 26.88 19.42 -3.93
N GLU A 284 26.81 19.61 -5.23
CA GLU A 284 27.64 20.63 -5.87
C GLU A 284 27.34 21.98 -5.21
N PRO A 285 28.36 22.79 -4.84
CA PRO A 285 28.14 24.10 -4.29
C PRO A 285 27.32 24.91 -5.31
N LYS A 286 26.12 25.32 -4.93
CA LYS A 286 25.30 26.20 -5.78
C LYS A 286 26.13 27.45 -6.01
N ALA A 287 26.50 27.75 -7.26
CA ALA A 287 27.06 29.01 -7.66
C ALA A 287 26.18 30.14 -7.09
N ALA A 288 26.78 31.04 -6.33
CA ALA A 288 26.10 32.19 -5.76
C ALA A 288 25.36 32.94 -6.88
N PRO A 289 24.14 33.43 -6.66
CA PRO A 289 23.44 34.24 -7.65
C PRO A 289 24.31 35.48 -7.94
N ALA A 290 24.69 35.65 -9.21
CA ALA A 290 25.42 36.81 -9.66
C ALA A 290 24.69 38.06 -9.19
N SER A 291 25.37 38.88 -8.38
CA SER A 291 24.93 40.17 -7.93
C SER A 291 24.62 41.02 -9.16
N LYS A 292 23.37 41.46 -9.30
CA LYS A 292 23.00 42.51 -10.23
C LYS A 292 23.80 43.76 -9.82
N GLN A 293 24.80 44.08 -10.60
CA GLN A 293 25.45 45.36 -10.53
C GLN A 293 24.44 46.42 -10.93
N THR A 294 24.04 47.23 -9.97
CA THR A 294 23.38 48.51 -10.17
C THR A 294 24.38 49.45 -10.77
N SER A 295 24.25 49.77 -12.05
CA SER A 295 24.88 50.90 -12.66
C SER A 295 24.16 52.16 -12.19
N ALA A 296 24.89 52.94 -11.36
CA ALA A 296 24.52 54.29 -10.99
C ALA A 296 25.05 55.26 -12.07
N ALA A 297 24.39 56.42 -12.11
CA ALA A 297 24.76 57.70 -12.64
C ALA A 297 24.22 58.11 -14.01
N GLY A 298 23.46 59.15 -13.94
CA GLY A 298 23.02 60.00 -15.03
C GLY A 298 22.20 61.17 -14.46
N GLU A 299 22.90 62.26 -14.29
CA GLU A 299 22.52 63.55 -13.69
C GLU A 299 21.28 64.24 -14.34
N LYS A 300 20.63 65.07 -13.51
CA LYS A 300 19.58 66.04 -13.87
C LYS A 300 20.09 67.10 -14.84
N PRO A 301 19.16 67.85 -15.55
CA PRO A 301 18.90 69.19 -15.05
C PRO A 301 17.40 69.57 -14.95
N ALA A 302 17.20 70.58 -14.10
CA ALA A 302 15.96 71.26 -13.77
C ALA A 302 15.58 72.32 -14.83
N SER A 303 14.29 72.59 -14.95
CA SER A 303 13.58 73.88 -15.27
C SER A 303 12.13 73.52 -15.41
N GLU A 304 11.18 74.18 -14.91
CA GLU A 304 10.77 75.49 -14.52
C GLU A 304 9.24 75.42 -14.33
N GLU A 305 8.76 76.23 -13.39
CA GLU A 305 7.39 76.44 -13.01
C GLU A 305 6.47 76.78 -14.16
N LYS A 306 5.17 76.37 -14.03
CA LYS A 306 4.01 77.35 -14.25
C LYS A 306 2.75 76.87 -13.52
N LYS A 307 2.35 77.71 -12.56
CA LYS A 307 1.02 77.87 -11.97
C LYS A 307 -0.04 78.11 -13.03
N THR A 308 -1.19 77.57 -12.86
CA THR A 308 -2.55 78.19 -13.00
C THR A 308 -3.55 77.20 -12.42
N GLU A 309 -4.13 77.41 -11.39
CA GLU A 309 -5.34 78.06 -10.80
C GLU A 309 -6.65 77.90 -11.62
N LYS A 310 -7.70 77.54 -10.82
CA LYS A 310 -9.15 77.66 -11.02
C LYS A 310 -9.85 76.51 -11.80
N THR A 311 -11.04 76.06 -11.50
CA THR A 311 -12.15 76.44 -10.54
C THR A 311 -13.22 75.32 -10.68
N GLU A 312 -13.91 75.01 -9.59
CA GLU A 312 -15.33 74.70 -9.41
C GLU A 312 -16.20 74.27 -10.63
N SER A 313 -16.83 73.13 -10.53
CA SER A 313 -18.28 72.90 -10.34
C SER A 313 -18.55 71.45 -10.00
#